data_88806ceaf577732f9852cd52fd05bfcd
#
_entry.id   88806ceaf577732f9852cd52fd05bfcd
#
_cell.length_a   1.000
_cell.length_b   1.000
_cell.length_c   1.000
_cell.angle_alpha   90.00
_cell.angle_beta   90.00
_cell.angle_gamma   90.00
#
_symmetry.space_group_name_H-M   'P 1'
#
loop_
_entity.id
_entity.type
_entity.pdbx_description
1 polymer ?
#
loop_
_entity_poly.entity_id
_entity_poly.type
_entity_poly.pdbx_seq_one_letter_code
_entity_poly.pdbx_strand_id
1 'polypeptide(L)'
;MYDNFSDRVRKFGNVKKIEDELMTLARVQPGLPAPEISARDVNGHEVRLSMLKGKYVILDFWASWCVPCRQSFPHVKELYEKYHQKGLEVFCVADNDDSEDAWKKAIEKDGVEMFIHVLRGRKNDQRMQKPDYSGDISKAYAVHFLPTKYLIDNEGKIVGKFGDVTLDIKLKEIFGE
;
A
#
# COMPACT_ATOMS: atom_id res chain seq x y z
N MET A 1 17.86 21.89 -4.55
CA MET A 1 19.04 21.18 -3.96
C MET A 1 19.80 20.30 -4.98
N TYR A 2 19.24 20.00 -6.15
CA TYR A 2 19.84 19.11 -7.17
C TYR A 2 20.52 19.87 -8.33
N ASP A 3 20.40 21.18 -8.38
CA ASP A 3 21.03 22.01 -9.45
C ASP A 3 22.56 22.06 -9.39
N ASN A 4 23.16 21.49 -8.32
CA ASN A 4 24.62 21.50 -8.11
C ASN A 4 25.32 20.23 -8.59
N PHE A 5 24.62 19.26 -9.18
CA PHE A 5 25.32 18.14 -9.77
C PHE A 5 25.90 18.52 -11.13
N SER A 6 27.21 18.25 -11.33
CA SER A 6 27.87 18.47 -12.62
C SER A 6 27.16 17.69 -13.72
N ASP A 7 27.16 18.20 -14.96
CA ASP A 7 26.58 17.53 -16.15
C ASP A 7 27.12 16.11 -16.35
N ARG A 8 28.30 15.83 -15.83
CA ARG A 8 28.92 14.51 -15.83
C ARG A 8 28.17 13.53 -14.93
N VAL A 9 27.69 13.97 -13.75
CA VAL A 9 26.90 13.13 -12.82
C VAL A 9 25.48 12.92 -13.35
N ARG A 10 24.87 13.93 -13.99
CA ARG A 10 23.55 13.85 -14.61
C ARG A 10 23.47 12.82 -15.75
N LYS A 11 24.62 12.54 -16.42
CA LYS A 11 24.71 11.54 -17.50
C LYS A 11 24.76 10.08 -17.03
N PHE A 12 24.97 9.82 -15.73
CA PHE A 12 24.85 8.45 -15.21
C PHE A 12 23.38 8.06 -15.11
N GLY A 13 22.98 6.99 -15.80
CA GLY A 13 21.58 6.52 -15.87
C GLY A 13 20.92 6.23 -14.51
N ASN A 14 21.69 6.18 -13.42
CA ASN A 14 21.21 6.01 -12.05
C ASN A 14 20.68 7.32 -11.43
N VAL A 15 21.08 8.51 -11.90
CA VAL A 15 20.65 9.79 -11.32
C VAL A 15 19.17 9.99 -11.54
N LYS A 16 18.67 9.74 -12.74
CA LYS A 16 17.23 9.84 -13.02
C LYS A 16 16.40 8.88 -12.17
N LYS A 17 16.90 7.67 -11.94
CA LYS A 17 16.22 6.70 -11.08
C LYS A 17 16.17 7.18 -9.62
N ILE A 18 17.23 7.80 -9.11
CA ILE A 18 17.27 8.39 -7.77
C ILE A 18 16.33 9.60 -7.67
N GLU A 19 16.29 10.45 -8.69
CA GLU A 19 15.37 11.59 -8.74
C GLU A 19 13.91 11.13 -8.74
N ASP A 20 13.55 10.16 -9.57
CA ASP A 20 12.19 9.57 -9.63
C ASP A 20 11.80 8.97 -8.27
N GLU A 21 12.75 8.30 -7.61
CA GLU A 21 12.56 7.71 -6.29
C GLU A 21 12.32 8.77 -5.23
N LEU A 22 13.14 9.82 -5.19
CA LEU A 22 13.00 10.94 -4.26
C LEU A 22 11.69 11.70 -4.48
N MET A 23 11.26 11.89 -5.74
CA MET A 23 9.97 12.49 -6.04
C MET A 23 8.82 11.62 -5.54
N THR A 24 8.92 10.30 -5.67
CA THR A 24 7.90 9.37 -5.17
C THR A 24 7.84 9.41 -3.65
N LEU A 25 8.99 9.35 -2.97
CA LEU A 25 9.07 9.47 -1.52
C LEU A 25 8.51 10.82 -1.02
N ALA A 26 8.75 11.91 -1.74
CA ALA A 26 8.23 13.23 -1.39
C ALA A 26 6.69 13.30 -1.44
N ARG A 27 6.05 12.47 -2.27
CA ARG A 27 4.58 12.44 -2.42
C ARG A 27 3.87 11.62 -1.34
N VAL A 28 4.59 10.77 -0.62
CA VAL A 28 4.01 9.87 0.41
C VAL A 28 4.43 10.28 1.82
N GLN A 29 4.61 11.59 2.05
CA GLN A 29 4.93 12.12 3.36
C GLN A 29 3.67 12.36 4.21
N PRO A 30 3.76 12.28 5.55
CA PRO A 30 2.67 12.60 6.45
C PRO A 30 2.06 13.99 6.16
N GLY A 31 0.73 14.08 6.23
CA GLY A 31 -0.04 15.28 5.94
C GLY A 31 -0.37 15.53 4.47
N LEU A 32 0.26 14.79 3.53
CA LEU A 32 -0.04 14.89 2.11
C LEU A 32 -1.20 13.96 1.72
N PRO A 33 -1.98 14.31 0.67
CA PRO A 33 -2.97 13.42 0.11
C PRO A 33 -2.35 12.09 -0.30
N ALA A 34 -2.97 10.98 0.09
CA ALA A 34 -2.55 9.65 -0.34
C ALA A 34 -2.72 9.53 -1.87
N PRO A 35 -1.75 8.96 -2.60
CA PRO A 35 -1.91 8.65 -4.01
C PRO A 35 -3.18 7.83 -4.25
N GLU A 36 -3.98 8.20 -5.26
CA GLU A 36 -5.20 7.48 -5.58
C GLU A 36 -4.90 6.03 -5.98
N ILE A 37 -5.71 5.11 -5.49
CA ILE A 37 -5.73 3.72 -5.91
C ILE A 37 -7.05 3.48 -6.62
N SER A 38 -7.00 3.01 -7.86
CA SER A 38 -8.17 2.54 -8.61
C SER A 38 -7.82 1.16 -9.17
N ALA A 39 -8.51 0.14 -8.68
CA ALA A 39 -8.22 -1.25 -9.01
C ALA A 39 -9.52 -2.10 -8.97
N ARG A 40 -9.41 -3.36 -9.38
CA ARG A 40 -10.45 -4.35 -9.12
C ARG A 40 -10.11 -5.17 -7.89
N ASP A 41 -11.12 -5.36 -7.03
CA ASP A 41 -10.98 -6.22 -5.86
C ASP A 41 -10.95 -7.72 -6.24
N VAL A 42 -10.80 -8.58 -5.24
CA VAL A 42 -10.76 -10.03 -5.41
C VAL A 42 -12.02 -10.61 -6.06
N ASN A 43 -13.15 -9.90 -6.00
CA ASN A 43 -14.44 -10.26 -6.61
C ASN A 43 -14.66 -9.61 -7.98
N GLY A 44 -13.70 -8.79 -8.45
CA GLY A 44 -13.76 -8.08 -9.73
C GLY A 44 -14.51 -6.75 -9.69
N HIS A 45 -14.95 -6.27 -8.53
CA HIS A 45 -15.58 -4.96 -8.39
C HIS A 45 -14.55 -3.85 -8.45
N GLU A 46 -14.91 -2.73 -9.08
CA GLU A 46 -14.05 -1.54 -9.07
C GLU A 46 -14.05 -0.93 -7.67
N VAL A 47 -12.86 -0.73 -7.12
CA VAL A 47 -12.63 -0.07 -5.83
C VAL A 47 -11.64 1.07 -5.98
N ARG A 48 -11.87 2.14 -5.21
CA ARG A 48 -11.01 3.32 -5.18
C ARG A 48 -10.74 3.72 -3.74
N LEU A 49 -9.51 4.13 -3.46
CA LEU A 49 -9.14 4.62 -2.14
C LEU A 49 -9.99 5.84 -1.75
N SER A 50 -10.28 6.74 -2.70
CA SER A 50 -11.12 7.92 -2.48
C SER A 50 -12.57 7.61 -2.08
N MET A 51 -13.08 6.40 -2.32
CA MET A 51 -14.41 5.96 -1.86
C MET A 51 -14.45 5.72 -0.35
N LEU A 52 -13.30 5.63 0.30
CA LEU A 52 -13.16 5.43 1.75
C LEU A 52 -13.01 6.75 2.53
N LYS A 53 -13.15 7.91 1.87
CA LYS A 53 -13.18 9.20 2.57
C LYS A 53 -14.25 9.20 3.67
N GLY A 54 -13.91 9.79 4.82
CA GLY A 54 -14.70 9.72 6.04
C GLY A 54 -14.26 8.59 6.98
N LYS A 55 -13.39 7.67 6.52
CA LYS A 55 -12.84 6.58 7.32
C LYS A 55 -11.33 6.70 7.43
N TYR A 56 -10.77 6.19 8.54
CA TYR A 56 -9.35 5.89 8.62
C TYR A 56 -9.07 4.58 7.88
N VAL A 57 -7.95 4.49 7.16
CA VAL A 57 -7.64 3.31 6.35
C VAL A 57 -6.24 2.80 6.71
N ILE A 58 -6.16 1.53 7.13
CA ILE A 58 -4.91 0.79 7.13
C ILE A 58 -4.68 0.32 5.69
N LEU A 59 -3.68 0.91 5.01
CA LEU A 59 -3.26 0.48 3.69
C LEU A 59 -2.07 -0.47 3.86
N ASP A 60 -2.31 -1.77 3.69
CA ASP A 60 -1.35 -2.86 3.96
C ASP A 60 -0.82 -3.45 2.65
N PHE A 61 0.50 -3.37 2.46
CA PHE A 61 1.20 -3.97 1.33
C PHE A 61 1.77 -5.32 1.74
N TRP A 62 1.33 -6.38 1.07
CA TRP A 62 1.62 -7.76 1.41
C TRP A 62 1.82 -8.67 0.19
N ALA A 63 2.03 -9.96 0.40
CA ALA A 63 1.97 -10.99 -0.63
C ALA A 63 1.65 -12.36 -0.03
N SER A 64 1.09 -13.28 -0.82
CA SER A 64 0.75 -14.63 -0.36
C SER A 64 1.97 -15.44 0.10
N TRP A 65 3.14 -15.16 -0.45
CA TRP A 65 4.42 -15.76 -0.08
C TRP A 65 5.12 -15.04 1.09
N CYS A 66 4.65 -13.86 1.49
CA CYS A 66 5.24 -13.07 2.56
C CYS A 66 4.80 -13.60 3.94
N VAL A 67 5.59 -14.49 4.53
CA VAL A 67 5.29 -15.08 5.85
C VAL A 67 5.05 -14.03 6.94
N PRO A 68 5.94 -13.02 7.14
CA PRO A 68 5.71 -12.02 8.19
C PRO A 68 4.46 -11.16 7.94
N CYS A 69 4.08 -10.90 6.68
CA CYS A 69 2.83 -10.19 6.37
C CYS A 69 1.62 -10.98 6.89
N ARG A 70 1.58 -12.27 6.57
CA ARG A 70 0.48 -13.16 6.95
C ARG A 70 0.41 -13.40 8.45
N GLN A 71 1.55 -13.41 9.14
CA GLN A 71 1.61 -13.50 10.60
C GLN A 71 1.06 -12.24 11.30
N SER A 72 1.05 -11.09 10.64
CA SER A 72 0.44 -9.86 11.20
C SER A 72 -1.07 -9.77 10.98
N PHE A 73 -1.67 -10.57 10.09
CA PHE A 73 -3.11 -10.51 9.82
C PHE A 73 -4.02 -10.76 11.04
N PRO A 74 -3.74 -11.71 11.95
CA PRO A 74 -4.54 -11.85 13.17
C PRO A 74 -4.62 -10.55 13.97
N HIS A 75 -3.50 -9.84 14.12
CA HIS A 75 -3.46 -8.54 14.78
C HIS A 75 -4.25 -7.47 14.02
N VAL A 76 -4.11 -7.38 12.70
CA VAL A 76 -4.89 -6.43 11.87
C VAL A 76 -6.40 -6.73 11.96
N LYS A 77 -6.79 -8.01 12.07
CA LYS A 77 -8.19 -8.41 12.31
C LYS A 77 -8.71 -7.90 13.65
N GLU A 78 -7.95 -8.05 14.72
CA GLU A 78 -8.31 -7.52 16.04
C GLU A 78 -8.54 -6.00 16.00
N LEU A 79 -7.66 -5.27 15.31
CA LEU A 79 -7.82 -3.83 15.11
C LEU A 79 -9.06 -3.49 14.27
N TYR A 80 -9.32 -4.24 13.21
CA TYR A 80 -10.50 -4.06 12.39
C TYR A 80 -11.77 -4.33 13.18
N GLU A 81 -11.88 -5.46 13.88
CA GLU A 81 -13.04 -5.80 14.73
C GLU A 81 -13.30 -4.72 15.78
N LYS A 82 -12.24 -4.18 16.37
CA LYS A 82 -12.32 -3.17 17.43
C LYS A 82 -12.76 -1.80 16.92
N TYR A 83 -12.27 -1.37 15.74
CA TYR A 83 -12.42 0.01 15.27
C TYR A 83 -13.26 0.18 14.00
N HIS A 84 -13.66 -0.90 13.34
CA HIS A 84 -14.45 -0.80 12.09
C HIS A 84 -15.74 0.01 12.29
N GLN A 85 -16.47 -0.25 13.36
CA GLN A 85 -17.70 0.49 13.69
C GLN A 85 -17.42 1.96 14.08
N LYS A 86 -16.18 2.28 14.43
CA LYS A 86 -15.72 3.64 14.71
C LYS A 86 -15.13 4.34 13.46
N GLY A 87 -15.17 3.69 12.31
CA GLY A 87 -14.71 4.26 11.03
C GLY A 87 -13.31 3.84 10.60
N LEU A 88 -12.80 2.67 11.03
CA LEU A 88 -11.57 2.08 10.48
C LEU A 88 -11.91 1.14 9.31
N GLU A 89 -11.11 1.19 8.26
CA GLU A 89 -11.15 0.25 7.14
C GLU A 89 -9.75 -0.34 6.89
N VAL A 90 -9.69 -1.50 6.22
CA VAL A 90 -8.43 -2.14 5.83
C VAL A 90 -8.43 -2.36 4.33
N PHE A 91 -7.40 -1.82 3.65
CA PHE A 91 -7.19 -1.93 2.22
C PHE A 91 -5.85 -2.61 1.96
N CYS A 92 -5.89 -3.83 1.44
CA CYS A 92 -4.72 -4.67 1.21
C CYS A 92 -4.31 -4.64 -0.27
N VAL A 93 -3.04 -4.31 -0.52
CA VAL A 93 -2.43 -4.33 -1.86
C VAL A 93 -1.45 -5.49 -1.93
N ALA A 94 -1.73 -6.47 -2.78
CA ALA A 94 -0.92 -7.68 -2.89
C ALA A 94 0.09 -7.61 -4.05
N ASP A 95 1.33 -7.97 -3.77
CA ASP A 95 2.39 -8.18 -4.77
C ASP A 95 2.35 -9.62 -5.30
N ASN A 96 1.23 -9.98 -5.96
CA ASN A 96 0.95 -11.32 -6.48
C ASN A 96 0.45 -11.29 -7.94
N ASP A 97 0.82 -10.30 -8.73
CA ASP A 97 0.33 -10.13 -10.11
C ASP A 97 0.62 -11.32 -11.03
N ASP A 98 1.60 -12.16 -10.68
CA ASP A 98 2.00 -13.37 -11.38
C ASP A 98 1.32 -14.64 -10.85
N SER A 99 0.57 -14.55 -9.74
CA SER A 99 -0.09 -15.69 -9.11
C SER A 99 -1.39 -15.30 -8.37
N GLU A 100 -2.42 -14.96 -9.15
CA GLU A 100 -3.75 -14.59 -8.62
C GLU A 100 -4.39 -15.72 -7.79
N ASP A 101 -4.20 -16.99 -8.20
CA ASP A 101 -4.71 -18.13 -7.45
C ASP A 101 -4.06 -18.28 -6.06
N ALA A 102 -2.75 -18.03 -5.95
CA ALA A 102 -2.06 -18.06 -4.67
C ALA A 102 -2.53 -16.93 -3.75
N TRP A 103 -2.80 -15.76 -4.31
CA TRP A 103 -3.36 -14.62 -3.62
C TRP A 103 -4.74 -14.92 -3.03
N LYS A 104 -5.69 -15.43 -3.85
CA LYS A 104 -7.04 -15.81 -3.42
C LYS A 104 -7.03 -16.87 -2.32
N LYS A 105 -6.22 -17.92 -2.50
CA LYS A 105 -6.06 -18.98 -1.50
C LYS A 105 -5.49 -18.48 -0.17
N ALA A 106 -4.59 -17.50 -0.22
CA ALA A 106 -4.02 -16.93 1.00
C ALA A 106 -5.06 -16.09 1.76
N ILE A 107 -5.87 -15.28 1.08
CA ILE A 107 -6.98 -14.51 1.68
C ILE A 107 -7.94 -15.45 2.42
N GLU A 108 -8.41 -16.49 1.76
CA GLU A 108 -9.31 -17.50 2.34
C GLU A 108 -8.66 -18.21 3.53
N LYS A 109 -7.42 -18.70 3.36
CA LYS A 109 -6.71 -19.46 4.40
C LYS A 109 -6.48 -18.63 5.66
N ASP A 110 -6.20 -17.33 5.52
CA ASP A 110 -5.93 -16.43 6.65
C ASP A 110 -7.21 -15.81 7.22
N GLY A 111 -8.37 -16.05 6.57
CA GLY A 111 -9.68 -15.58 7.01
C GLY A 111 -9.75 -14.05 7.06
N VAL A 112 -9.31 -13.38 5.98
CA VAL A 112 -9.26 -11.91 5.89
C VAL A 112 -10.12 -11.37 4.75
N GLU A 113 -11.14 -12.12 4.32
CA GLU A 113 -12.05 -11.76 3.24
C GLU A 113 -12.86 -10.49 3.52
N MET A 114 -12.96 -10.09 4.78
CA MET A 114 -13.63 -8.86 5.20
C MET A 114 -12.88 -7.58 4.79
N PHE A 115 -11.59 -7.68 4.45
CA PHE A 115 -10.78 -6.54 4.00
C PHE A 115 -10.97 -6.30 2.49
N ILE A 116 -10.66 -5.10 2.05
CA ILE A 116 -10.59 -4.80 0.61
C ILE A 116 -9.26 -5.32 0.09
N HIS A 117 -9.27 -6.22 -0.87
CA HIS A 117 -8.07 -6.82 -1.44
C HIS A 117 -7.93 -6.50 -2.92
N VAL A 118 -6.79 -5.95 -3.31
CA VAL A 118 -6.42 -5.67 -4.71
C VAL A 118 -5.02 -6.16 -5.03
N LEU A 119 -4.75 -6.41 -6.31
CA LEU A 119 -3.40 -6.63 -6.81
C LEU A 119 -2.70 -5.28 -7.06
N ARG A 120 -1.38 -5.26 -6.96
CA ARG A 120 -0.55 -4.03 -7.12
C ARG A 120 -0.66 -3.35 -8.49
N GLY A 121 -1.21 -4.04 -9.50
CA GLY A 121 -1.47 -3.48 -10.82
C GLY A 121 -0.25 -3.43 -11.75
N ARG A 122 0.81 -4.22 -11.46
CA ARG A 122 1.94 -4.38 -12.37
C ARG A 122 1.50 -5.21 -13.59
N LYS A 123 1.51 -4.62 -14.78
CA LYS A 123 1.23 -5.35 -16.00
C LYS A 123 2.47 -6.13 -16.44
N ASN A 124 2.41 -7.44 -16.28
CA ASN A 124 3.43 -8.36 -16.76
C ASN A 124 2.95 -8.98 -18.08
N ASP A 125 2.90 -8.18 -19.17
CA ASP A 125 2.63 -8.72 -20.50
C ASP A 125 3.92 -9.40 -21.01
N GLN A 126 3.89 -10.73 -21.16
CA GLN A 126 5.01 -11.51 -21.68
C GLN A 126 5.47 -11.06 -23.08
N ARG A 127 4.66 -10.26 -23.79
CA ARG A 127 5.00 -9.65 -25.07
C ARG A 127 5.77 -8.34 -24.96
N MET A 128 5.81 -7.74 -23.74
CA MET A 128 6.60 -6.54 -23.48
C MET A 128 8.01 -6.93 -23.06
N GLN A 129 9.02 -6.31 -23.68
CA GLN A 129 10.44 -6.52 -23.32
C GLN A 129 10.77 -5.98 -21.91
N LYS A 130 9.90 -5.16 -21.32
CA LYS A 130 10.01 -4.61 -19.96
C LYS A 130 8.63 -4.55 -19.30
N PRO A 131 8.51 -4.85 -17.99
CA PRO A 131 7.27 -4.68 -17.26
C PRO A 131 6.77 -3.23 -17.32
N ASP A 132 5.46 -3.05 -17.53
CA ASP A 132 4.82 -1.74 -17.41
C ASP A 132 4.48 -1.47 -15.93
N TYR A 133 5.10 -0.43 -15.37
CA TYR A 133 4.88 0.02 -13.99
C TYR A 133 3.97 1.24 -13.90
N SER A 134 3.31 1.66 -14.97
CA SER A 134 2.49 2.89 -14.98
C SER A 134 1.30 2.84 -14.03
N GLY A 135 0.80 1.63 -13.73
CA GLY A 135 -0.28 1.40 -12.77
C GLY A 135 0.16 0.73 -11.48
N ASP A 136 1.46 0.66 -11.20
CA ASP A 136 2.01 -0.04 -10.04
C ASP A 136 1.77 0.76 -8.75
N ILE A 137 0.83 0.28 -7.93
CA ILE A 137 0.45 0.90 -6.66
C ILE A 137 1.62 0.90 -5.68
N SER A 138 2.40 -0.19 -5.60
CA SER A 138 3.56 -0.28 -4.70
C SER A 138 4.61 0.77 -5.05
N LYS A 139 4.82 1.03 -6.34
CA LYS A 139 5.72 2.09 -6.79
C LYS A 139 5.18 3.48 -6.43
N ALA A 140 3.86 3.72 -6.60
CA ALA A 140 3.25 5.01 -6.26
C ALA A 140 3.39 5.36 -4.77
N TYR A 141 3.46 4.35 -3.91
CA TYR A 141 3.65 4.47 -2.46
C TYR A 141 5.10 4.29 -1.99
N ALA A 142 6.08 4.24 -2.89
CA ALA A 142 7.49 3.99 -2.58
C ALA A 142 7.67 2.76 -1.66
N VAL A 143 6.98 1.66 -1.99
CA VAL A 143 7.08 0.40 -1.25
C VAL A 143 8.17 -0.46 -1.88
N HIS A 144 9.23 -0.73 -1.10
CA HIS A 144 10.41 -1.50 -1.52
C HIS A 144 10.53 -2.84 -0.82
N PHE A 145 9.80 -3.04 0.28
CA PHE A 145 9.82 -4.27 1.07
C PHE A 145 8.44 -4.54 1.68
N LEU A 146 8.21 -5.78 2.02
CA LEU A 146 6.98 -6.26 2.67
C LEU A 146 7.31 -6.86 4.04
N PRO A 147 6.44 -6.69 5.03
CA PRO A 147 5.23 -5.88 5.02
C PRO A 147 5.51 -4.37 5.08
N THR A 148 4.65 -3.57 4.48
CA THR A 148 4.64 -2.10 4.67
C THR A 148 3.20 -1.66 4.91
N LYS A 149 2.95 -0.92 6.00
CA LYS A 149 1.63 -0.39 6.33
C LYS A 149 1.66 1.13 6.40
N TYR A 150 0.72 1.76 5.71
CA TYR A 150 0.40 3.17 5.88
C TYR A 150 -0.92 3.29 6.65
N LEU A 151 -1.05 4.34 7.46
CA LEU A 151 -2.33 4.80 7.96
C LEU A 151 -2.72 6.07 7.19
N ILE A 152 -3.96 6.10 6.72
CA ILE A 152 -4.56 7.22 6.00
C ILE A 152 -5.72 7.73 6.85
N ASP A 153 -5.84 9.05 6.99
CA ASP A 153 -6.90 9.68 7.77
C ASP A 153 -8.23 9.77 7.01
N ASN A 154 -9.25 10.22 7.70
CA ASN A 154 -10.61 10.37 7.15
C ASN A 154 -10.73 11.46 6.06
N GLU A 155 -9.73 12.33 5.90
CA GLU A 155 -9.64 13.28 4.80
C GLU A 155 -8.95 12.68 3.56
N GLY A 156 -8.35 11.48 3.70
CA GLY A 156 -7.56 10.80 2.66
C GLY A 156 -6.10 11.24 2.63
N LYS A 157 -5.57 11.77 3.74
CA LYS A 157 -4.16 12.15 3.88
C LYS A 157 -3.37 11.07 4.59
N ILE A 158 -2.11 10.94 4.26
CA ILE A 158 -1.18 10.02 4.92
C ILE A 158 -0.91 10.51 6.35
N VAL A 159 -1.19 9.65 7.34
CA VAL A 159 -0.77 9.86 8.74
C VAL A 159 0.69 9.44 8.91
N GLY A 160 1.09 8.32 8.32
CA GLY A 160 2.46 7.82 8.36
C GLY A 160 2.59 6.37 7.94
N LYS A 161 3.83 5.85 8.06
CA LYS A 161 4.14 4.42 8.00
C LYS A 161 4.24 3.85 9.40
N PHE A 162 3.69 2.66 9.63
CA PHE A 162 3.60 2.06 10.96
C PHE A 162 3.99 0.58 10.93
N GLY A 163 4.70 0.14 11.97
CA GLY A 163 4.76 -1.27 12.37
C GLY A 163 3.60 -1.58 13.31
N ASP A 164 3.37 -2.86 13.62
CA ASP A 164 2.20 -3.29 14.38
C ASP A 164 2.05 -2.55 15.72
N VAL A 165 3.10 -2.50 16.55
CA VAL A 165 3.08 -1.81 17.86
C VAL A 165 2.79 -0.31 17.75
N THR A 166 3.42 0.37 16.78
CA THR A 166 3.24 1.81 16.59
C THR A 166 1.88 2.14 15.99
N LEU A 167 1.30 1.22 15.22
CA LEU A 167 -0.06 1.32 14.69
C LEU A 167 -1.10 1.27 15.81
N ASP A 168 -0.94 0.34 16.79
CA ASP A 168 -1.78 0.25 17.97
C ASP A 168 -1.83 1.56 18.76
N ILE A 169 -0.65 2.11 19.05
CA ILE A 169 -0.53 3.36 19.78
C ILE A 169 -1.28 4.46 19.04
N LYS A 170 -1.08 4.54 17.72
CA LYS A 170 -1.70 5.59 16.90
C LYS A 170 -3.20 5.44 16.79
N LEU A 171 -3.73 4.23 16.65
CA LEU A 171 -5.17 3.99 16.60
C LEU A 171 -5.85 4.24 17.94
N LYS A 172 -5.21 3.90 19.07
CA LYS A 172 -5.70 4.26 20.40
C LYS A 172 -5.80 5.79 20.59
N GLU A 173 -4.78 6.51 20.15
CA GLU A 173 -4.80 7.99 20.15
C GLU A 173 -5.97 8.56 19.33
N ILE A 174 -6.19 8.01 18.13
CA ILE A 174 -7.23 8.48 17.21
C ILE A 174 -8.65 8.17 17.74
N PHE A 175 -8.86 6.96 18.23
CA PHE A 175 -10.19 6.48 18.65
C PHE A 175 -10.50 6.65 20.14
N GLY A 176 -9.56 7.24 20.90
CA GLY A 176 -9.80 7.69 22.28
C GLY A 176 -9.81 6.57 23.32
N GLU A 177 -8.80 5.68 23.29
CA GLU A 177 -8.63 4.59 24.28
C GLU A 177 -7.32 4.69 25.06
#